data_cc1421db0f54fe3a333e0488bdfc31e5
#
_entry.id   cc1421db0f54fe3a333e0488bdfc31e5
#
_cell.length_a   1.000
_cell.length_b   1.000
_cell.length_c   1.000
_cell.angle_alpha   90.00
_cell.angle_beta   90.00
_cell.angle_gamma   90.00
#
_symmetry.space_group_name_H-M   'P 1'
#
loop_
_entity.id
_entity.type
_entity.pdbx_description
1 polymer ?
#
loop_
_entity_poly.entity_id
_entity_poly.type
_entity_poly.pdbx_seq_one_letter_code
_entity_poly.pdbx_strand_id
1 'polypeptide(L)'
;MGKGLELQRELWERVARQARRLGTAGRPSLWRAVTEFEASFPDTYRRLERQRFIERLASTPWLLIGDYHTLPRAQIVASDFVRDYKPACVAFEIIPASKQPELEAWAQDDRPAKHLLHELRFPESWGKLPTHGYEMLLETARAHGCRLLAVDHPSSADGQLIDFNEREDWMVDRLGRYADRPCLALLGDLHLHPQRVPAKLGDECTVLHQNHAPYHFALQEDCEGIPALLQIDSNRYVFQHTHPLLVEESCLVALSGENESHVASPDELLPDLLTRVGAELDVDAPQVPTVIATFEPDQRNLLQSLVNDEAKATALLDRLFIQGIAFLEETGPLVIHLPGSNHLAEAAGKWLVQQNCPQPASDAPDKVRLLSSLRLEAAGFVASLLVNPLRRGKSLSWYRDFLNVEANWKQTGAWHDRLQALLDGQSPGLPSNGLPCPEGPAGLVLARIVGQTLGQQLFGALQAGSNERQLALAALFCKLQNPSDVQPAIELIRRAIAPSAISMIRGTKSA
;
A
#
# COMPACT_ATOMS: atom_id res chain seq x y z
N MET A 1 6.68 -18.65 -11.52
CA MET A 1 5.64 -17.59 -11.55
C MET A 1 4.23 -18.10 -11.15
N GLY A 2 3.80 -19.33 -11.51
CA GLY A 2 2.40 -19.76 -11.31
C GLY A 2 1.88 -19.72 -9.86
N LYS A 3 2.63 -20.27 -8.91
CA LYS A 3 2.12 -20.44 -7.53
C LYS A 3 1.93 -19.12 -6.77
N GLY A 4 2.85 -18.17 -6.90
CA GLY A 4 2.72 -16.86 -6.23
C GLY A 4 1.53 -16.07 -6.75
N LEU A 5 1.27 -16.09 -8.06
CA LEU A 5 0.13 -15.41 -8.67
C LEU A 5 -1.21 -16.06 -8.27
N GLU A 6 -1.24 -17.39 -8.16
CA GLU A 6 -2.40 -18.12 -7.64
C GLU A 6 -2.73 -17.72 -6.20
N LEU A 7 -1.71 -17.63 -5.32
CA LEU A 7 -1.88 -17.16 -3.96
C LEU A 7 -2.47 -15.73 -3.92
N GLN A 8 -1.94 -14.81 -4.73
CA GLN A 8 -2.44 -13.43 -4.80
C GLN A 8 -3.91 -13.37 -5.21
N ARG A 9 -4.30 -14.17 -6.23
CA ARG A 9 -5.67 -14.22 -6.75
C ARG A 9 -6.63 -14.76 -5.70
N GLU A 10 -6.29 -15.85 -5.04
CA GLU A 10 -7.13 -16.45 -3.99
C GLU A 10 -7.30 -15.53 -2.78
N LEU A 11 -6.24 -14.87 -2.33
CA LEU A 11 -6.31 -13.87 -1.25
C LEU A 11 -7.22 -12.72 -1.64
N TRP A 12 -7.03 -12.18 -2.85
CA TRP A 12 -7.90 -11.12 -3.37
C TRP A 12 -9.36 -11.56 -3.42
N GLU A 13 -9.67 -12.72 -3.99
CA GLU A 13 -11.04 -13.22 -4.08
C GLU A 13 -11.71 -13.38 -2.71
N ARG A 14 -10.96 -13.82 -1.71
CA ARG A 14 -11.45 -13.94 -0.33
C ARG A 14 -11.84 -12.57 0.22
N VAL A 15 -10.93 -11.61 0.12
CA VAL A 15 -11.11 -10.25 0.65
C VAL A 15 -12.19 -9.50 -0.14
N ALA A 16 -12.22 -9.62 -1.47
CA ALA A 16 -13.24 -9.02 -2.33
C ALA A 16 -14.65 -9.53 -2.01
N ARG A 17 -14.81 -10.84 -1.81
CA ARG A 17 -16.11 -11.41 -1.39
C ARG A 17 -16.57 -10.82 -0.05
N GLN A 18 -15.67 -10.64 0.89
CA GLN A 18 -15.99 -10.06 2.20
C GLN A 18 -16.34 -8.57 2.08
N ALA A 19 -15.54 -7.77 1.36
CA ALA A 19 -15.78 -6.35 1.11
C ALA A 19 -17.14 -6.13 0.43
N ARG A 20 -17.42 -6.91 -0.61
CA ARG A 20 -18.69 -6.88 -1.34
C ARG A 20 -19.86 -7.21 -0.41
N ARG A 21 -19.76 -8.30 0.37
CA ARG A 21 -20.82 -8.69 1.31
C ARG A 21 -21.14 -7.58 2.31
N LEU A 22 -20.13 -6.94 2.89
CA LEU A 22 -20.32 -5.87 3.86
C LEU A 22 -20.81 -4.58 3.21
N GLY A 23 -20.21 -4.17 2.12
CA GLY A 23 -20.53 -2.93 1.41
C GLY A 23 -21.94 -2.91 0.83
N THR A 24 -22.48 -4.08 0.44
CA THR A 24 -23.83 -4.19 -0.16
C THR A 24 -24.88 -4.79 0.77
N ALA A 25 -24.53 -5.06 2.02
CA ALA A 25 -25.43 -5.64 3.00
C ALA A 25 -26.76 -4.83 3.11
N GLY A 26 -27.88 -5.50 2.90
CA GLY A 26 -29.22 -4.83 2.92
C GLY A 26 -29.48 -3.87 1.77
N ARG A 27 -28.63 -3.82 0.72
CA ARG A 27 -28.73 -2.90 -0.42
C ARG A 27 -28.74 -3.64 -1.76
N PRO A 28 -29.83 -4.32 -2.15
CA PRO A 28 -29.89 -5.10 -3.40
C PRO A 28 -29.64 -4.29 -4.68
N SER A 29 -30.06 -3.02 -4.70
CA SER A 29 -29.81 -2.10 -5.81
C SER A 29 -28.32 -1.81 -6.00
N LEU A 30 -27.58 -1.61 -4.90
CA LEU A 30 -26.13 -1.41 -4.93
C LEU A 30 -25.42 -2.68 -5.39
N TRP A 31 -25.84 -3.85 -4.90
CA TRP A 31 -25.30 -5.13 -5.39
C TRP A 31 -25.44 -5.28 -6.91
N ARG A 32 -26.63 -4.95 -7.44
CA ARG A 32 -26.89 -4.99 -8.88
C ARG A 32 -25.98 -4.01 -9.62
N ALA A 33 -25.87 -2.77 -9.13
CA ALA A 33 -25.03 -1.75 -9.73
C ALA A 33 -23.55 -2.17 -9.80
N VAL A 34 -23.01 -2.77 -8.74
CA VAL A 34 -21.64 -3.31 -8.71
C VAL A 34 -21.48 -4.42 -9.75
N THR A 35 -22.43 -5.34 -9.82
CA THR A 35 -22.36 -6.47 -10.77
C THR A 35 -22.43 -5.99 -12.23
N GLU A 36 -23.32 -5.03 -12.54
CA GLU A 36 -23.45 -4.42 -13.86
C GLU A 36 -22.17 -3.66 -14.23
N PHE A 37 -21.60 -2.91 -13.29
CA PHE A 37 -20.35 -2.19 -13.46
C PHE A 37 -19.20 -3.13 -13.80
N GLU A 38 -18.99 -4.19 -13.04
CA GLU A 38 -17.95 -5.19 -13.31
C GLU A 38 -18.13 -5.84 -14.68
N ALA A 39 -19.37 -6.16 -15.07
CA ALA A 39 -19.69 -6.74 -16.36
C ALA A 39 -19.50 -5.76 -17.55
N SER A 40 -19.34 -4.46 -17.29
CA SER A 40 -19.14 -3.45 -18.33
C SER A 40 -17.72 -3.41 -18.92
N PHE A 41 -16.77 -4.10 -18.27
CA PHE A 41 -15.38 -4.16 -18.73
C PHE A 41 -15.21 -5.27 -19.76
N PRO A 42 -14.66 -4.96 -20.96
CA PRO A 42 -14.38 -5.99 -21.98
C PRO A 42 -13.20 -6.88 -21.57
N ASP A 43 -13.16 -8.10 -22.12
CA ASP A 43 -12.04 -9.02 -21.87
C ASP A 43 -10.71 -8.58 -22.50
N THR A 44 -10.76 -7.63 -23.45
CA THR A 44 -9.60 -7.18 -24.20
C THR A 44 -9.26 -5.72 -23.92
N TYR A 45 -7.98 -5.44 -23.91
CA TYR A 45 -7.45 -4.09 -23.76
C TYR A 45 -6.21 -3.89 -24.64
N ARG A 46 -5.82 -2.63 -24.79
CA ARG A 46 -4.55 -2.25 -25.42
C ARG A 46 -3.75 -1.38 -24.47
N ARG A 47 -2.49 -1.74 -24.23
CA ARG A 47 -1.57 -0.91 -23.46
C ARG A 47 -1.28 0.40 -24.19
N LEU A 48 -1.26 1.49 -23.45
CA LEU A 48 -1.00 2.84 -23.96
C LEU A 48 0.09 3.51 -23.12
N GLU A 49 0.97 4.25 -23.79
CA GLU A 49 1.92 5.12 -23.12
C GLU A 49 1.20 6.32 -22.49
N ARG A 50 1.58 6.68 -21.25
CA ARG A 50 0.96 7.81 -20.52
C ARG A 50 1.02 9.10 -21.33
N GLN A 51 2.15 9.39 -22.00
CA GLN A 51 2.31 10.58 -22.81
C GLN A 51 1.26 10.67 -23.93
N ARG A 52 1.02 9.57 -24.63
CA ARG A 52 -0.01 9.52 -25.68
C ARG A 52 -1.43 9.71 -25.15
N PHE A 53 -1.68 9.26 -23.93
CA PHE A 53 -2.97 9.52 -23.29
C PHE A 53 -3.14 11.00 -22.97
N ILE A 54 -2.12 11.65 -22.38
CA ILE A 54 -2.16 13.08 -22.08
C ILE A 54 -2.35 13.91 -23.36
N GLU A 55 -1.69 13.55 -24.47
CA GLU A 55 -1.88 14.21 -25.76
C GLU A 55 -3.34 14.11 -26.25
N ARG A 56 -4.00 12.97 -26.05
CA ARG A 56 -5.42 12.81 -26.38
C ARG A 56 -6.34 13.66 -25.51
N LEU A 57 -5.98 13.83 -24.23
CA LEU A 57 -6.75 14.67 -23.31
C LEU A 57 -6.74 16.14 -23.72
N ALA A 58 -5.78 16.63 -24.50
CA ALA A 58 -5.69 18.02 -24.90
C ALA A 58 -6.95 18.55 -25.65
N SER A 59 -7.69 17.64 -26.30
CA SER A 59 -8.96 17.97 -26.98
C SER A 59 -10.21 17.51 -26.22
N THR A 60 -10.06 16.95 -25.02
CA THR A 60 -11.14 16.37 -24.24
C THR A 60 -11.71 17.42 -23.29
N PRO A 61 -12.99 17.79 -23.34
CA PRO A 61 -13.58 18.74 -22.40
C PRO A 61 -13.82 18.12 -21.01
N TRP A 62 -14.00 16.80 -20.93
CA TRP A 62 -14.32 16.08 -19.69
C TRP A 62 -13.37 14.89 -19.46
N LEU A 63 -12.55 14.96 -18.42
CA LEU A 63 -11.83 13.82 -17.89
C LEU A 63 -12.51 13.37 -16.59
N LEU A 64 -13.20 12.23 -16.63
CA LEU A 64 -13.82 11.61 -15.47
C LEU A 64 -12.87 10.56 -14.91
N ILE A 65 -12.44 10.71 -13.68
CA ILE A 65 -11.53 9.75 -13.01
C ILE A 65 -12.31 9.01 -11.92
N GLY A 66 -12.25 7.69 -11.95
CA GLY A 66 -12.85 6.83 -10.94
C GLY A 66 -12.15 6.98 -9.58
N ASP A 67 -12.94 7.12 -8.53
CA ASP A 67 -12.45 7.26 -7.17
C ASP A 67 -12.78 6.02 -6.32
N TYR A 68 -11.73 5.40 -5.81
CA TYR A 68 -11.84 4.49 -4.66
C TYR A 68 -11.68 5.33 -3.40
N HIS A 69 -12.78 5.83 -2.85
CA HIS A 69 -12.79 6.77 -1.71
C HIS A 69 -11.92 6.31 -0.53
N THR A 70 -11.77 5.00 -0.36
CA THR A 70 -11.02 4.37 0.72
C THR A 70 -9.52 4.25 0.44
N LEU A 71 -9.07 4.51 -0.81
CA LEU A 71 -7.72 4.29 -1.27
C LEU A 71 -7.00 5.63 -1.55
N PRO A 72 -6.16 6.18 -0.64
CA PRO A 72 -5.49 7.48 -0.86
C PRO A 72 -4.68 7.54 -2.16
N ARG A 73 -4.19 6.42 -2.64
CA ARG A 73 -3.45 6.36 -3.90
C ARG A 73 -4.30 6.76 -5.10
N ALA A 74 -5.61 6.54 -5.07
CA ALA A 74 -6.51 6.92 -6.15
C ALA A 74 -6.55 8.46 -6.32
N GLN A 75 -6.70 9.20 -5.22
CA GLN A 75 -6.71 10.66 -5.23
C GLN A 75 -5.33 11.25 -5.55
N ILE A 76 -4.24 10.59 -5.09
CA ILE A 76 -2.86 10.99 -5.45
C ILE A 76 -2.64 10.85 -6.96
N VAL A 77 -3.12 9.78 -7.58
CA VAL A 77 -3.08 9.60 -9.04
C VAL A 77 -3.88 10.69 -9.75
N ALA A 78 -5.06 11.04 -9.25
CA ALA A 78 -5.83 12.17 -9.79
C ALA A 78 -5.02 13.49 -9.69
N SER A 79 -4.27 13.71 -8.60
CA SER A 79 -3.37 14.87 -8.47
C SER A 79 -2.27 14.88 -9.55
N ASP A 80 -1.72 13.70 -9.90
CA ASP A 80 -0.73 13.60 -10.99
C ASP A 80 -1.37 13.99 -12.34
N PHE A 81 -2.63 13.61 -12.58
CA PHE A 81 -3.36 14.02 -13.78
C PHE A 81 -3.72 15.51 -13.78
N VAL A 82 -3.97 16.14 -12.63
CA VAL A 82 -4.12 17.61 -12.57
C VAL A 82 -2.86 18.31 -13.08
N ARG A 83 -1.67 17.84 -12.69
CA ARG A 83 -0.39 18.41 -13.16
C ARG A 83 -0.16 18.23 -14.65
N ASP A 84 -0.52 17.06 -15.19
CA ASP A 84 -0.27 16.71 -16.58
C ASP A 84 -1.32 17.30 -17.54
N TYR A 85 -2.60 17.19 -17.20
CA TYR A 85 -3.73 17.63 -18.02
C TYR A 85 -4.02 19.12 -17.90
N LYS A 86 -3.70 19.73 -16.74
CA LYS A 86 -3.90 21.15 -16.42
C LYS A 86 -5.35 21.59 -16.65
N PRO A 87 -6.33 20.97 -16.00
CA PRO A 87 -7.73 21.32 -16.19
C PRO A 87 -8.00 22.75 -15.67
N ALA A 88 -8.96 23.45 -16.29
CA ALA A 88 -9.47 24.72 -15.77
C ALA A 88 -10.30 24.52 -14.49
N CYS A 89 -10.93 23.35 -14.34
CA CYS A 89 -11.78 23.00 -13.20
C CYS A 89 -11.45 21.59 -12.68
N VAL A 90 -11.46 21.42 -11.35
CA VAL A 90 -11.46 20.11 -10.69
C VAL A 90 -12.73 19.96 -9.87
N ALA A 91 -13.53 18.93 -10.17
CA ALA A 91 -14.81 18.66 -9.55
C ALA A 91 -14.73 17.45 -8.60
N PHE A 92 -15.38 17.56 -7.44
CA PHE A 92 -15.30 16.59 -6.35
C PHE A 92 -16.67 16.07 -5.95
N GLU A 93 -16.92 14.78 -6.09
CA GLU A 93 -18.11 14.13 -5.56
C GLU A 93 -18.14 14.13 -4.03
N ILE A 94 -17.00 13.98 -3.39
CA ILE A 94 -16.93 13.91 -1.92
C ILE A 94 -17.36 15.21 -1.22
N ILE A 95 -17.57 16.30 -1.95
CA ILE A 95 -17.97 17.60 -1.40
C ILE A 95 -19.38 17.91 -1.88
N PRO A 96 -20.36 17.99 -0.95
CA PRO A 96 -21.73 18.37 -1.29
C PRO A 96 -21.80 19.79 -1.86
N ALA A 97 -22.68 20.00 -2.83
CA ALA A 97 -22.85 21.30 -3.49
C ALA A 97 -23.24 22.44 -2.53
N SER A 98 -23.89 22.11 -1.41
CA SER A 98 -24.17 23.07 -0.32
C SER A 98 -22.91 23.65 0.33
N LYS A 99 -21.76 22.98 0.15
CA LYS A 99 -20.44 23.37 0.69
C LYS A 99 -19.56 24.12 -0.31
N GLN A 100 -20.09 24.51 -1.46
CA GLN A 100 -19.35 25.29 -2.45
C GLN A 100 -18.79 26.61 -1.90
N PRO A 101 -19.53 27.40 -1.06
CA PRO A 101 -18.98 28.63 -0.51
C PRO A 101 -17.73 28.42 0.36
N GLU A 102 -17.72 27.39 1.21
CA GLU A 102 -16.58 27.04 2.05
C GLU A 102 -15.36 26.62 1.19
N LEU A 103 -15.62 25.83 0.13
CA LEU A 103 -14.58 25.42 -0.82
C LEU A 103 -13.96 26.62 -1.55
N GLU A 104 -14.80 27.57 -2.02
CA GLU A 104 -14.33 28.80 -2.68
C GLU A 104 -13.56 29.73 -1.73
N ALA A 105 -14.02 29.88 -0.49
CA ALA A 105 -13.31 30.65 0.53
C ALA A 105 -11.93 30.07 0.83
N TRP A 106 -11.85 28.72 1.00
CA TRP A 106 -10.58 28.05 1.22
C TRP A 106 -9.65 28.17 0.02
N ALA A 107 -10.15 28.13 -1.21
CA ALA A 107 -9.33 28.24 -2.42
C ALA A 107 -8.59 29.60 -2.51
N GLN A 108 -9.11 30.64 -1.84
CA GLN A 108 -8.51 31.98 -1.75
C GLN A 108 -7.62 32.17 -0.51
N ASP A 109 -7.51 31.16 0.35
CA ASP A 109 -6.79 31.18 1.61
C ASP A 109 -5.51 30.37 1.52
N ASP A 110 -4.51 30.66 2.37
CA ASP A 110 -3.26 29.89 2.46
C ASP A 110 -3.33 28.71 3.45
N ARG A 111 -4.50 28.47 4.06
CA ARG A 111 -4.68 27.39 5.02
C ARG A 111 -4.52 26.00 4.36
N PRO A 112 -3.89 25.01 5.04
CA PRO A 112 -3.79 23.64 4.57
C PRO A 112 -5.17 22.98 4.34
N ALA A 113 -5.27 22.08 3.35
CA ALA A 113 -6.51 21.40 2.97
C ALA A 113 -7.13 20.57 4.12
N LYS A 114 -6.32 20.06 5.04
CA LYS A 114 -6.82 19.38 6.26
C LYS A 114 -7.80 20.23 7.08
N HIS A 115 -7.64 21.56 7.10
CA HIS A 115 -8.55 22.47 7.81
C HIS A 115 -9.88 22.57 7.09
N LEU A 116 -9.88 22.66 5.74
CA LEU A 116 -11.11 22.59 4.94
C LEU A 116 -11.88 21.29 5.21
N LEU A 117 -11.20 20.14 5.11
CA LEU A 117 -11.85 18.84 5.32
C LEU A 117 -12.46 18.71 6.73
N HIS A 118 -11.81 19.30 7.73
CA HIS A 118 -12.36 19.38 9.07
C HIS A 118 -13.59 20.32 9.15
N GLU A 119 -13.54 21.51 8.53
CA GLU A 119 -14.67 22.45 8.45
C GLU A 119 -15.87 21.87 7.69
N LEU A 120 -15.61 21.06 6.67
CA LEU A 120 -16.63 20.31 5.92
C LEU A 120 -17.21 19.12 6.70
N ARG A 121 -16.72 18.85 7.89
CA ARG A 121 -17.07 17.67 8.71
C ARG A 121 -16.91 16.37 7.92
N PHE A 122 -15.81 16.27 7.16
CA PHE A 122 -15.55 15.13 6.31
C PHE A 122 -15.60 13.79 7.06
N PRO A 123 -15.02 13.65 8.29
CA PRO A 123 -15.09 12.42 9.05
C PRO A 123 -16.52 12.02 9.44
N GLU A 124 -17.40 12.97 9.71
CA GLU A 124 -18.79 12.71 10.07
C GLU A 124 -19.63 12.31 8.85
N SER A 125 -19.36 12.92 7.69
CA SER A 125 -20.13 12.68 6.45
C SER A 125 -19.72 11.36 5.76
N TRP A 126 -18.42 11.04 5.77
CA TRP A 126 -17.85 9.93 5.04
C TRP A 126 -17.23 8.84 5.94
N GLY A 127 -17.36 8.97 7.25
CA GLY A 127 -16.83 8.01 8.21
C GLY A 127 -15.30 7.94 8.20
N LYS A 128 -14.75 6.73 8.24
CA LYS A 128 -13.31 6.49 8.38
C LYS A 128 -12.52 6.61 7.06
N LEU A 129 -12.95 7.42 6.11
CA LEU A 129 -12.18 7.62 4.89
C LEU A 129 -10.85 8.34 5.18
N PRO A 130 -9.74 7.89 4.58
CA PRO A 130 -8.46 8.57 4.73
C PRO A 130 -8.46 9.92 3.99
N THR A 131 -8.07 10.99 4.67
CA THR A 131 -8.10 12.36 4.12
C THR A 131 -6.91 12.71 3.25
N HIS A 132 -5.75 12.09 3.51
CA HIS A 132 -4.46 12.48 2.92
C HIS A 132 -4.47 12.56 1.37
N GLY A 133 -5.13 11.63 0.69
CA GLY A 133 -5.25 11.67 -0.78
C GLY A 133 -6.02 12.90 -1.27
N TYR A 134 -7.12 13.22 -0.62
CA TYR A 134 -7.93 14.41 -0.92
C TYR A 134 -7.21 15.71 -0.57
N GLU A 135 -6.48 15.74 0.56
CA GLU A 135 -5.63 16.88 0.92
C GLU A 135 -4.64 17.19 -0.20
N MET A 136 -3.93 16.17 -0.70
CA MET A 136 -2.98 16.33 -1.80
C MET A 136 -3.66 16.79 -3.10
N LEU A 137 -4.82 16.25 -3.44
CA LEU A 137 -5.54 16.64 -4.65
C LEU A 137 -6.03 18.09 -4.58
N LEU A 138 -6.64 18.49 -3.46
CA LEU A 138 -7.10 19.86 -3.22
C LEU A 138 -5.94 20.86 -3.31
N GLU A 139 -4.84 20.59 -2.60
CA GLU A 139 -3.63 21.43 -2.63
C GLU A 139 -3.04 21.53 -4.04
N THR A 140 -3.00 20.41 -4.77
CA THR A 140 -2.49 20.39 -6.15
C THR A 140 -3.40 21.22 -7.07
N ALA A 141 -4.71 21.05 -7.00
CA ALA A 141 -5.66 21.80 -7.82
C ALA A 141 -5.58 23.31 -7.53
N ARG A 142 -5.50 23.70 -6.25
CA ARG A 142 -5.30 25.10 -5.84
C ARG A 142 -3.99 25.66 -6.38
N ALA A 143 -2.87 24.95 -6.20
CA ALA A 143 -1.56 25.39 -6.65
C ALA A 143 -1.45 25.57 -8.17
N HIS A 144 -2.30 24.86 -8.95
CA HIS A 144 -2.40 25.00 -10.41
C HIS A 144 -3.46 26.01 -10.85
N GLY A 145 -4.10 26.72 -9.92
CA GLY A 145 -5.11 27.74 -10.22
C GLY A 145 -6.41 27.15 -10.80
N CYS A 146 -6.68 25.88 -10.59
CA CYS A 146 -7.91 25.26 -11.02
C CYS A 146 -9.10 25.79 -10.20
N ARG A 147 -10.23 26.06 -10.87
CA ARG A 147 -11.49 26.25 -10.15
C ARG A 147 -11.89 24.95 -9.46
N LEU A 148 -12.33 25.03 -8.19
CA LEU A 148 -12.77 23.88 -7.43
C LEU A 148 -14.30 23.83 -7.43
N LEU A 149 -14.89 22.68 -7.74
CA LEU A 149 -16.34 22.52 -7.87
C LEU A 149 -16.83 21.35 -7.01
N ALA A 150 -17.74 21.65 -6.08
CA ALA A 150 -18.47 20.65 -5.32
C ALA A 150 -19.67 20.16 -6.16
N VAL A 151 -19.74 18.83 -6.44
CA VAL A 151 -20.76 18.30 -7.36
C VAL A 151 -21.74 17.34 -6.73
N ASP A 152 -21.52 16.89 -5.50
CA ASP A 152 -22.47 15.97 -4.87
C ASP A 152 -23.81 16.66 -4.52
N HIS A 153 -24.84 15.84 -4.36
CA HIS A 153 -26.15 16.32 -3.98
C HIS A 153 -26.09 17.06 -2.63
N PRO A 154 -26.78 18.22 -2.48
CA PRO A 154 -26.66 19.03 -1.25
C PRO A 154 -27.11 18.28 0.01
N SER A 155 -28.09 17.39 -0.08
CA SER A 155 -28.58 16.60 1.05
C SER A 155 -27.65 15.45 1.46
N SER A 156 -26.60 15.16 0.71
CA SER A 156 -25.58 14.17 1.14
C SER A 156 -24.82 14.64 2.38
N ALA A 157 -24.73 15.96 2.60
CA ALA A 157 -24.18 16.55 3.81
C ALA A 157 -24.92 16.14 5.10
N ASP A 158 -26.20 15.83 4.98
CA ASP A 158 -27.09 15.48 6.11
C ASP A 158 -27.18 13.95 6.33
N GLY A 159 -26.37 13.16 5.60
CA GLY A 159 -26.40 11.70 5.67
C GLY A 159 -27.67 11.06 5.09
N GLN A 160 -28.45 11.79 4.31
CA GLN A 160 -29.65 11.26 3.69
C GLN A 160 -29.30 10.28 2.56
N LEU A 161 -30.02 9.16 2.53
CA LEU A 161 -29.96 8.22 1.42
C LEU A 161 -30.71 8.78 0.22
N ILE A 162 -29.97 9.21 -0.80
CA ILE A 162 -30.52 9.75 -2.04
C ILE A 162 -30.52 8.64 -3.09
N ASP A 163 -31.55 8.61 -3.94
CA ASP A 163 -31.58 7.69 -5.08
C ASP A 163 -30.36 7.90 -5.97
N PHE A 164 -29.80 6.81 -6.45
CA PHE A 164 -28.55 6.83 -7.21
C PHE A 164 -28.67 7.63 -8.51
N ASN A 165 -29.83 7.55 -9.20
CA ASN A 165 -30.06 8.29 -10.44
C ASN A 165 -30.28 9.78 -10.17
N GLU A 166 -31.02 10.14 -9.11
CA GLU A 166 -31.22 11.52 -8.70
C GLU A 166 -29.89 12.21 -8.38
N ARG A 167 -29.00 11.49 -7.67
CA ARG A 167 -27.67 11.96 -7.35
C ARG A 167 -26.83 12.21 -8.61
N GLU A 168 -26.88 11.29 -9.58
CA GLU A 168 -26.19 11.43 -10.86
C GLU A 168 -26.73 12.56 -11.72
N ASP A 169 -28.05 12.72 -11.79
CA ASP A 169 -28.68 13.82 -12.53
C ASP A 169 -28.25 15.17 -11.96
N TRP A 170 -28.16 15.26 -10.63
CA TRP A 170 -27.64 16.44 -9.95
C TRP A 170 -26.17 16.71 -10.33
N MET A 171 -25.29 15.69 -10.25
CA MET A 171 -23.87 15.83 -10.62
C MET A 171 -23.69 16.31 -12.05
N VAL A 172 -24.45 15.73 -12.99
CA VAL A 172 -24.41 16.11 -14.42
C VAL A 172 -24.87 17.54 -14.62
N ASP A 173 -25.98 17.96 -13.98
CA ASP A 173 -26.46 19.33 -14.05
C ASP A 173 -25.41 20.31 -13.50
N ARG A 174 -24.81 20.01 -12.36
CA ARG A 174 -23.75 20.82 -11.75
C ARG A 174 -22.52 20.94 -12.66
N LEU A 175 -22.03 19.83 -13.19
CA LEU A 175 -20.92 19.81 -14.14
C LEU A 175 -21.27 20.65 -15.39
N GLY A 176 -22.43 20.42 -15.99
CA GLY A 176 -22.84 21.13 -17.21
C GLY A 176 -22.97 22.64 -17.05
N ARG A 177 -23.45 23.12 -15.88
CA ARG A 177 -23.70 24.54 -15.63
C ARG A 177 -22.49 25.30 -15.08
N TYR A 178 -21.65 24.66 -14.26
CA TYR A 178 -20.70 25.38 -13.43
C TYR A 178 -19.24 24.99 -13.67
N ALA A 179 -18.94 23.88 -14.36
CA ALA A 179 -17.56 23.50 -14.61
C ALA A 179 -16.97 24.27 -15.79
N ASP A 180 -15.81 24.90 -15.56
CA ASP A 180 -14.97 25.44 -16.62
C ASP A 180 -14.28 24.28 -17.34
N ARG A 181 -14.15 24.37 -18.65
CA ARG A 181 -13.52 23.32 -19.47
C ARG A 181 -12.12 23.74 -19.91
N PRO A 182 -11.16 22.83 -19.94
CA PRO A 182 -11.28 21.39 -19.64
C PRO A 182 -11.47 21.12 -18.16
N CYS A 183 -12.29 20.12 -17.82
CA CYS A 183 -12.62 19.77 -16.45
C CYS A 183 -12.18 18.34 -16.11
N LEU A 184 -11.53 18.15 -14.95
CA LEU A 184 -11.30 16.86 -14.33
C LEU A 184 -12.33 16.66 -13.22
N ALA A 185 -13.14 15.61 -13.31
CA ALA A 185 -14.08 15.25 -12.24
C ALA A 185 -13.66 13.93 -11.58
N LEU A 186 -13.47 13.96 -10.26
CA LEU A 186 -13.19 12.78 -9.45
C LEU A 186 -14.52 12.28 -8.88
N LEU A 187 -14.98 11.13 -9.38
CA LEU A 187 -16.29 10.54 -9.07
C LEU A 187 -16.10 9.07 -8.68
N GLY A 188 -16.92 8.58 -7.74
CA GLY A 188 -16.94 7.16 -7.41
C GLY A 188 -17.13 6.29 -8.66
N ASP A 189 -16.37 5.21 -8.76
CA ASP A 189 -16.23 4.42 -9.99
C ASP A 189 -17.58 3.89 -10.53
N LEU A 190 -18.55 3.60 -9.64
CA LEU A 190 -19.89 3.16 -10.06
C LEU A 190 -20.65 4.19 -10.87
N HIS A 191 -20.40 5.51 -10.66
CA HIS A 191 -20.99 6.59 -11.44
C HIS A 191 -20.42 6.64 -12.87
N LEU A 192 -19.26 6.03 -13.10
CA LEU A 192 -18.56 5.99 -14.39
C LEU A 192 -18.96 4.80 -15.28
N HIS A 193 -19.97 4.01 -14.87
CA HIS A 193 -20.58 3.03 -15.77
C HIS A 193 -21.00 3.70 -17.08
N PRO A 194 -20.77 3.08 -18.26
CA PRO A 194 -21.03 3.72 -19.57
C PRO A 194 -22.44 4.30 -19.75
N GLN A 195 -23.44 3.74 -19.11
CA GLN A 195 -24.85 4.16 -19.21
C GLN A 195 -25.27 5.20 -18.15
N ARG A 196 -24.33 5.70 -17.33
CA ARG A 196 -24.59 6.62 -16.22
C ARG A 196 -24.09 8.04 -16.52
N VAL A 197 -23.28 8.63 -15.65
CA VAL A 197 -22.74 9.98 -15.82
C VAL A 197 -22.08 10.19 -17.19
N PRO A 198 -21.25 9.26 -17.73
CA PRO A 198 -20.69 9.44 -19.05
C PRO A 198 -21.73 9.59 -20.15
N ALA A 199 -22.79 8.73 -20.16
CA ALA A 199 -23.85 8.81 -21.16
C ALA A 199 -24.63 10.13 -21.08
N LYS A 200 -24.83 10.67 -19.88
CA LYS A 200 -25.56 11.93 -19.63
C LYS A 200 -24.73 13.17 -20.04
N LEU A 201 -23.39 13.12 -19.97
CA LEU A 201 -22.49 14.19 -20.41
C LEU A 201 -22.18 14.12 -21.91
N GLY A 202 -22.41 12.98 -22.57
CA GLY A 202 -22.24 12.78 -24.02
C GLY A 202 -20.86 12.28 -24.43
N ASP A 203 -20.65 12.17 -25.75
CA ASP A 203 -19.46 11.50 -26.36
C ASP A 203 -18.13 12.24 -26.14
N GLU A 204 -18.15 13.46 -25.63
CA GLU A 204 -16.96 14.26 -25.36
C GLU A 204 -16.24 13.88 -24.05
N CYS A 205 -16.73 12.85 -23.35
CA CYS A 205 -16.15 12.38 -22.10
C CYS A 205 -15.03 11.36 -22.33
N THR A 206 -13.90 11.55 -21.67
CA THR A 206 -12.90 10.50 -21.45
C THR A 206 -13.03 9.98 -20.04
N VAL A 207 -13.15 8.66 -19.88
CA VAL A 207 -13.28 7.98 -18.59
C VAL A 207 -11.99 7.25 -18.27
N LEU A 208 -11.44 7.48 -17.10
CA LEU A 208 -10.28 6.79 -16.54
C LEU A 208 -10.67 6.06 -15.25
N HIS A 209 -10.94 4.78 -15.36
CA HIS A 209 -11.06 3.91 -14.20
C HIS A 209 -9.70 3.70 -13.54
N GLN A 210 -9.69 3.47 -12.24
CA GLN A 210 -8.47 3.16 -11.51
C GLN A 210 -8.56 1.74 -10.98
N ASN A 211 -7.59 0.90 -11.36
CA ASN A 211 -7.45 -0.48 -10.95
C ASN A 211 -8.66 -1.37 -11.33
N HIS A 212 -8.40 -2.44 -12.04
CA HIS A 212 -9.38 -3.46 -12.35
C HIS A 212 -8.72 -4.82 -12.16
N ALA A 213 -9.20 -5.61 -11.21
CA ALA A 213 -8.53 -6.82 -10.78
C ALA A 213 -8.28 -7.83 -11.91
N PRO A 214 -9.23 -8.16 -12.81
CA PRO A 214 -8.96 -9.05 -13.93
C PRO A 214 -7.79 -8.59 -14.80
N TYR A 215 -7.70 -7.29 -15.11
CA TYR A 215 -6.59 -6.76 -15.93
C TYR A 215 -5.26 -6.76 -15.17
N HIS A 216 -5.30 -6.55 -13.84
CA HIS A 216 -4.10 -6.67 -13.02
C HIS A 216 -3.49 -8.07 -13.13
N PHE A 217 -4.31 -9.10 -12.97
CA PHE A 217 -3.84 -10.49 -13.04
C PHE A 217 -3.41 -10.88 -14.45
N ALA A 218 -4.12 -10.44 -15.49
CA ALA A 218 -3.72 -10.66 -16.88
C ALA A 218 -2.34 -10.04 -17.19
N LEU A 219 -2.09 -8.78 -16.77
CA LEU A 219 -0.78 -8.14 -16.92
C LEU A 219 0.34 -8.91 -16.20
N GLN A 220 0.04 -9.47 -15.02
CA GLN A 220 0.99 -10.29 -14.29
C GLN A 220 1.29 -11.63 -14.98
N GLU A 221 0.28 -12.28 -15.55
CA GLU A 221 0.42 -13.52 -16.35
C GLU A 221 1.30 -13.29 -17.59
N ASP A 222 1.11 -12.15 -18.26
CA ASP A 222 1.88 -11.74 -19.43
C ASP A 222 3.27 -11.18 -19.07
N CYS A 223 3.64 -11.17 -17.79
CA CYS A 223 4.89 -10.58 -17.29
C CYS A 223 5.04 -9.09 -17.61
N GLU A 224 3.93 -8.39 -17.78
CA GLU A 224 3.91 -6.96 -18.02
C GLU A 224 4.02 -6.16 -16.73
N GLY A 225 4.73 -5.03 -16.80
CA GLY A 225 4.97 -4.19 -15.63
C GLY A 225 3.75 -3.34 -15.24
N ILE A 226 3.58 -3.13 -13.93
CA ILE A 226 2.64 -2.18 -13.33
C ILE A 226 3.48 -1.06 -12.67
N PRO A 227 3.13 0.24 -12.84
CA PRO A 227 1.87 0.76 -13.36
C PRO A 227 1.71 0.62 -14.88
N ALA A 228 0.46 0.45 -15.33
CA ALA A 228 0.10 0.33 -16.74
C ALA A 228 -1.19 1.10 -17.04
N LEU A 229 -1.19 1.83 -18.14
CA LEU A 229 -2.38 2.50 -18.67
C LEU A 229 -2.93 1.67 -19.82
N LEU A 230 -4.19 1.31 -19.74
CA LEU A 230 -4.89 0.42 -20.66
C LEU A 230 -6.03 1.17 -21.32
N GLN A 231 -6.14 1.09 -22.63
CA GLN A 231 -7.30 1.52 -23.36
C GLN A 231 -8.25 0.33 -23.54
N ILE A 232 -9.49 0.44 -23.09
CA ILE A 232 -10.49 -0.63 -23.15
C ILE A 232 -11.54 -0.40 -24.25
N ASP A 233 -11.78 0.87 -24.62
CA ASP A 233 -12.52 1.25 -25.83
C ASP A 233 -12.10 2.65 -26.33
N SER A 234 -12.93 3.32 -27.12
CA SER A 234 -12.57 4.59 -27.77
C SER A 234 -12.26 5.72 -26.77
N ASN A 235 -12.99 5.79 -25.67
CA ASN A 235 -12.93 6.85 -24.68
C ASN A 235 -12.85 6.37 -23.23
N ARG A 236 -12.75 5.05 -23.01
CA ARG A 236 -12.56 4.47 -21.67
C ARG A 236 -11.17 3.85 -21.51
N TYR A 237 -10.60 4.09 -20.34
CA TYR A 237 -9.24 3.68 -19.99
C TYR A 237 -9.23 3.12 -18.58
N VAL A 238 -8.22 2.29 -18.27
CA VAL A 238 -7.94 1.81 -16.90
C VAL A 238 -6.48 2.09 -16.57
N PHE A 239 -6.22 2.74 -15.46
CA PHE A 239 -4.87 2.90 -14.94
C PHE A 239 -4.63 1.94 -13.78
N GLN A 240 -3.86 0.88 -14.07
CA GLN A 240 -3.44 -0.10 -13.08
C GLN A 240 -2.23 0.42 -12.31
N HIS A 241 -2.36 0.67 -11.02
CA HIS A 241 -1.28 1.22 -10.19
C HIS A 241 -1.20 0.65 -8.78
N THR A 242 -2.24 -0.06 -8.33
CA THR A 242 -2.33 -0.65 -6.99
C THR A 242 -2.72 -2.12 -7.11
N HIS A 243 -2.19 -2.96 -6.24
CA HIS A 243 -2.56 -4.37 -6.19
C HIS A 243 -4.04 -4.51 -5.76
N PRO A 244 -4.87 -5.34 -6.43
CA PRO A 244 -6.30 -5.47 -6.14
C PRO A 244 -6.61 -5.82 -4.68
N LEU A 245 -5.78 -6.65 -4.06
CA LEU A 245 -5.91 -6.98 -2.64
C LEU A 245 -5.95 -5.74 -1.74
N LEU A 246 -5.09 -4.74 -2.00
CA LEU A 246 -5.04 -3.50 -1.21
C LEU A 246 -6.25 -2.61 -1.45
N VAL A 247 -6.81 -2.63 -2.64
CA VAL A 247 -8.05 -1.93 -2.96
C VAL A 247 -9.18 -2.46 -2.08
N GLU A 248 -9.36 -3.77 -2.06
CA GLU A 248 -10.41 -4.42 -1.26
C GLU A 248 -10.17 -4.30 0.26
N GLU A 249 -8.93 -4.43 0.71
CA GLU A 249 -8.58 -4.20 2.13
C GLU A 249 -8.90 -2.79 2.57
N SER A 250 -8.64 -1.77 1.73
CA SER A 250 -9.00 -0.39 2.05
C SER A 250 -10.52 -0.22 2.25
N CYS A 251 -11.32 -0.89 1.42
CA CYS A 251 -12.78 -0.92 1.58
C CYS A 251 -13.19 -1.60 2.90
N LEU A 252 -12.58 -2.73 3.22
CA LEU A 252 -12.88 -3.43 4.48
C LEU A 252 -12.58 -2.58 5.70
N VAL A 253 -11.43 -1.91 5.73
CA VAL A 253 -11.04 -1.02 6.84
C VAL A 253 -12.06 0.11 7.01
N ALA A 254 -12.54 0.71 5.92
CA ALA A 254 -13.54 1.77 5.97
C ALA A 254 -14.92 1.29 6.42
N LEU A 255 -15.31 0.07 6.03
CA LEU A 255 -16.59 -0.54 6.40
C LEU A 255 -16.59 -1.10 7.83
N SER A 256 -15.42 -1.30 8.43
CA SER A 256 -15.27 -1.83 9.77
C SER A 256 -15.66 -0.80 10.82
N GLY A 257 -16.49 -1.19 11.77
CA GLY A 257 -16.72 -0.42 13.00
C GLY A 257 -15.45 -0.30 13.86
N GLU A 258 -15.48 0.50 14.92
CA GLU A 258 -14.31 0.74 15.79
C GLU A 258 -13.77 -0.53 16.47
N ASN A 259 -14.59 -1.56 16.60
CA ASN A 259 -14.31 -2.77 17.38
C ASN A 259 -14.16 -4.06 16.56
N GLU A 260 -14.24 -4.00 15.24
CA GLU A 260 -14.19 -5.20 14.40
C GLU A 260 -13.15 -5.04 13.29
N SER A 261 -12.08 -5.83 13.33
CA SER A 261 -11.21 -6.00 12.18
C SER A 261 -11.90 -6.96 11.20
N HIS A 262 -12.40 -6.45 10.10
CA HIS A 262 -12.98 -7.29 9.05
C HIS A 262 -11.96 -7.72 7.99
N VAL A 263 -10.71 -7.36 8.12
CA VAL A 263 -9.63 -8.10 7.45
C VAL A 263 -9.68 -9.52 7.97
N ALA A 264 -9.54 -10.51 7.09
CA ALA A 264 -9.60 -11.93 7.43
C ALA A 264 -8.91 -12.17 8.76
N SER A 265 -9.59 -12.88 9.68
CA SER A 265 -9.05 -13.13 11.03
C SER A 265 -7.59 -13.54 10.92
N PRO A 266 -6.66 -12.91 11.65
CA PRO A 266 -5.26 -13.33 11.64
C PRO A 266 -5.12 -14.84 11.89
N ASP A 267 -5.99 -15.41 12.73
CA ASP A 267 -6.01 -16.84 13.05
C ASP A 267 -6.41 -17.72 11.86
N GLU A 268 -7.17 -17.18 10.89
CA GLU A 268 -7.54 -17.89 9.66
C GLU A 268 -6.52 -17.71 8.54
N LEU A 269 -5.96 -16.52 8.41
CA LEU A 269 -5.09 -16.17 7.29
C LEU A 269 -3.64 -16.57 7.50
N LEU A 270 -3.12 -16.42 8.73
CA LEU A 270 -1.72 -16.71 9.02
C LEU A 270 -1.33 -18.18 8.79
N PRO A 271 -2.14 -19.20 9.18
CA PRO A 271 -1.84 -20.60 8.87
C PRO A 271 -1.71 -20.88 7.37
N ASP A 272 -2.60 -20.31 6.56
CA ASP A 272 -2.56 -20.44 5.10
C ASP A 272 -1.30 -19.75 4.52
N LEU A 273 -1.00 -18.55 4.97
CA LEU A 273 0.22 -17.83 4.56
C LEU A 273 1.50 -18.59 4.96
N LEU A 274 1.58 -19.15 6.17
CA LEU A 274 2.74 -19.93 6.61
C LEU A 274 2.95 -21.14 5.69
N THR A 275 1.89 -21.85 5.36
CA THR A 275 1.96 -23.02 4.48
C THR A 275 2.45 -22.63 3.07
N ARG A 276 1.86 -21.58 2.49
CA ARG A 276 2.14 -21.18 1.10
C ARG A 276 3.45 -20.45 0.95
N VAL A 277 3.76 -19.52 1.86
CA VAL A 277 5.05 -18.83 1.88
C VAL A 277 6.16 -19.85 2.18
N GLY A 278 5.93 -20.81 3.09
CA GLY A 278 6.85 -21.92 3.35
C GLY A 278 7.14 -22.71 2.09
N ALA A 279 6.12 -23.09 1.33
CA ALA A 279 6.26 -23.81 0.05
C ALA A 279 7.03 -22.98 -1.00
N GLU A 280 6.84 -21.66 -1.05
CA GLU A 280 7.62 -20.78 -1.94
C GLU A 280 9.06 -20.60 -1.49
N LEU A 281 9.34 -20.72 -0.19
CA LEU A 281 10.69 -20.61 0.38
C LEU A 281 11.38 -21.97 0.57
N ASP A 282 10.78 -23.07 0.10
CA ASP A 282 11.28 -24.44 0.21
C ASP A 282 11.55 -24.86 1.68
N VAL A 283 10.70 -24.44 2.61
CA VAL A 283 10.77 -24.80 4.03
C VAL A 283 9.41 -25.30 4.53
N ASP A 284 9.44 -26.23 5.48
CA ASP A 284 8.24 -26.70 6.13
C ASP A 284 7.60 -25.61 6.99
N ALA A 285 6.27 -25.56 6.98
CA ALA A 285 5.52 -24.67 7.82
C ALA A 285 5.61 -25.15 9.29
N PRO A 286 6.15 -24.32 10.20
CA PRO A 286 6.20 -24.65 11.62
C PRO A 286 4.81 -24.53 12.26
N GLN A 287 4.72 -24.87 13.55
CA GLN A 287 3.53 -24.63 14.32
C GLN A 287 3.11 -23.15 14.24
N VAL A 288 1.82 -22.92 14.00
CA VAL A 288 1.26 -21.56 13.94
C VAL A 288 1.37 -20.88 15.31
N PRO A 289 1.94 -19.67 15.39
CA PRO A 289 1.99 -18.95 16.66
C PRO A 289 0.59 -18.44 17.05
N THR A 290 0.34 -18.27 18.35
CA THR A 290 -0.81 -17.49 18.80
C THR A 290 -0.64 -16.04 18.36
N VAL A 291 -1.69 -15.45 17.77
CA VAL A 291 -1.66 -14.06 17.28
C VAL A 291 -2.43 -13.16 18.22
N ILE A 292 -1.84 -12.03 18.57
CA ILE A 292 -2.48 -10.94 19.28
C ILE A 292 -2.53 -9.75 18.32
N ALA A 293 -3.73 -9.48 17.80
CA ALA A 293 -3.96 -8.34 16.92
C ALA A 293 -4.15 -7.05 17.74
N THR A 294 -3.48 -5.97 17.34
CA THR A 294 -3.65 -4.65 17.95
C THR A 294 -4.08 -3.64 16.90
N PHE A 295 -5.05 -2.79 17.22
CA PHE A 295 -5.62 -1.80 16.31
C PHE A 295 -5.26 -0.36 16.65
N GLU A 296 -4.94 -0.11 17.89
CA GLU A 296 -4.52 1.20 18.36
C GLU A 296 -3.03 1.24 18.71
N PRO A 297 -2.31 2.29 18.30
CA PRO A 297 -0.88 2.39 18.59
C PRO A 297 -0.56 2.50 20.09
N ASP A 298 -1.49 3.00 20.91
CA ASP A 298 -1.26 3.23 22.34
C ASP A 298 -1.87 2.13 23.23
N GLN A 299 -1.54 0.87 22.92
CA GLN A 299 -1.94 -0.26 23.78
C GLN A 299 -0.88 -0.64 24.80
N ARG A 300 -0.20 0.37 25.37
CA ARG A 300 0.82 0.16 26.42
C ARG A 300 0.31 -0.74 27.56
N ASN A 301 -0.92 -0.50 28.01
CA ASN A 301 -1.50 -1.29 29.10
C ASN A 301 -1.67 -2.77 28.72
N LEU A 302 -2.10 -3.07 27.50
CA LEU A 302 -2.19 -4.44 27.01
C LEU A 302 -0.80 -5.08 26.97
N LEU A 303 0.17 -4.41 26.34
CA LEU A 303 1.54 -4.93 26.25
C LEU A 303 2.18 -5.09 27.62
N GLN A 304 1.94 -4.16 28.54
CA GLN A 304 2.43 -4.26 29.91
C GLN A 304 1.84 -5.47 30.64
N SER A 305 0.55 -5.78 30.40
CA SER A 305 -0.08 -6.99 30.98
C SER A 305 0.50 -8.29 30.41
N LEU A 306 0.97 -8.26 29.15
CA LEU A 306 1.55 -9.44 28.49
C LEU A 306 2.99 -9.75 28.95
N VAL A 307 3.77 -8.72 29.31
CA VAL A 307 5.21 -8.91 29.63
C VAL A 307 5.56 -8.62 31.10
N ASN A 308 4.65 -8.06 31.90
CA ASN A 308 4.84 -7.70 33.31
C ASN A 308 6.11 -6.85 33.61
N ASP A 309 6.57 -6.07 32.62
CA ASP A 309 7.81 -5.29 32.67
C ASP A 309 7.64 -4.04 31.79
N GLU A 310 7.76 -2.85 32.37
CA GLU A 310 7.54 -1.59 31.68
C GLU A 310 8.60 -1.32 30.59
N ALA A 311 9.84 -1.69 30.82
CA ALA A 311 10.92 -1.50 29.85
C ALA A 311 10.72 -2.43 28.63
N LYS A 312 10.32 -3.68 28.88
CA LYS A 312 9.98 -4.63 27.81
C LYS A 312 8.73 -4.19 27.04
N ALA A 313 7.70 -3.68 27.72
CA ALA A 313 6.51 -3.16 27.06
C ALA A 313 6.84 -1.96 26.16
N THR A 314 7.73 -1.06 26.60
CA THR A 314 8.20 0.07 25.80
C THR A 314 8.99 -0.42 24.58
N ALA A 315 9.91 -1.36 24.72
CA ALA A 315 10.66 -1.94 23.60
C ALA A 315 9.76 -2.66 22.59
N LEU A 316 8.68 -3.33 23.05
CA LEU A 316 7.68 -3.93 22.19
C LEU A 316 6.87 -2.89 21.44
N LEU A 317 6.48 -1.78 22.08
CA LEU A 317 5.81 -0.66 21.43
C LEU A 317 6.68 -0.09 20.31
N ASP A 318 7.95 0.23 20.58
CA ASP A 318 8.88 0.73 19.56
C ASP A 318 8.96 -0.24 18.37
N ARG A 319 9.05 -1.53 18.64
CA ARG A 319 9.10 -2.57 17.60
C ARG A 319 7.81 -2.61 16.78
N LEU A 320 6.64 -2.57 17.42
CA LEU A 320 5.35 -2.53 16.73
C LEU A 320 5.19 -1.29 15.87
N PHE A 321 5.61 -0.13 16.36
CA PHE A 321 5.57 1.11 15.57
C PHE A 321 6.47 1.06 14.34
N ILE A 322 7.70 0.59 14.51
CA ILE A 322 8.70 0.59 13.44
C ILE A 322 8.46 -0.55 12.46
N GLN A 323 8.21 -1.74 12.98
CA GLN A 323 8.18 -2.99 12.20
C GLN A 323 6.76 -3.53 11.97
N GLY A 324 5.76 -3.04 12.70
CA GLY A 324 4.37 -3.52 12.64
C GLY A 324 4.15 -4.88 13.32
N ILE A 325 5.22 -5.57 13.72
CA ILE A 325 5.21 -6.96 14.19
C ILE A 325 6.24 -7.12 15.29
N ALA A 326 5.87 -7.80 16.37
CA ALA A 326 6.77 -8.18 17.47
C ALA A 326 6.50 -9.61 17.93
N PHE A 327 7.56 -10.37 18.24
CA PHE A 327 7.46 -11.64 18.95
C PHE A 327 7.68 -11.39 20.43
N LEU A 328 6.81 -11.94 21.30
CA LEU A 328 6.96 -11.79 22.74
C LEU A 328 8.13 -12.63 23.29
N GLU A 329 8.31 -13.83 22.72
CA GLU A 329 9.40 -14.76 23.00
C GLU A 329 9.75 -15.52 21.70
N GLU A 330 10.82 -16.31 21.70
CA GLU A 330 11.24 -17.07 20.50
C GLU A 330 10.15 -18.03 19.98
N THR A 331 9.32 -18.55 20.87
CA THR A 331 8.20 -19.46 20.57
C THR A 331 6.86 -18.93 21.05
N GLY A 332 6.83 -17.70 21.55
CA GLY A 332 5.67 -17.09 22.19
C GLY A 332 4.70 -16.43 21.22
N PRO A 333 3.68 -15.76 21.76
CA PRO A 333 2.70 -15.06 20.93
C PRO A 333 3.32 -14.00 20.03
N LEU A 334 2.74 -13.88 18.85
CA LEU A 334 3.05 -12.86 17.85
C LEU A 334 2.10 -11.69 18.00
N VAL A 335 2.61 -10.49 18.23
CA VAL A 335 1.81 -9.27 18.26
C VAL A 335 1.92 -8.57 16.92
N ILE A 336 0.78 -8.24 16.31
CA ILE A 336 0.71 -7.57 15.01
C ILE A 336 -0.14 -6.31 15.15
N HIS A 337 0.44 -5.16 14.76
CA HIS A 337 -0.30 -3.90 14.70
C HIS A 337 -0.96 -3.75 13.33
N LEU A 338 -2.26 -3.44 13.31
CA LEU A 338 -3.07 -3.30 12.10
C LEU A 338 -2.89 -4.49 11.13
N PRO A 339 -3.38 -5.69 11.47
CA PRO A 339 -3.12 -6.91 10.72
C PRO A 339 -3.82 -6.90 9.35
N GLY A 340 -3.18 -6.31 8.34
CA GLY A 340 -3.54 -6.50 6.93
C GLY A 340 -2.75 -7.66 6.32
N SER A 341 -3.13 -8.13 5.11
CA SER A 341 -2.50 -9.27 4.44
C SER A 341 -1.00 -9.10 4.25
N ASN A 342 -0.53 -7.89 3.98
CA ASN A 342 0.91 -7.60 3.90
C ASN A 342 1.64 -7.80 5.23
N HIS A 343 1.05 -7.37 6.35
CA HIS A 343 1.65 -7.54 7.67
C HIS A 343 1.61 -9.00 8.12
N LEU A 344 0.53 -9.71 7.83
CA LEU A 344 0.41 -11.15 8.10
C LEU A 344 1.41 -11.96 7.27
N ALA A 345 1.63 -11.58 6.00
CA ALA A 345 2.67 -12.19 5.17
C ALA A 345 4.09 -11.89 5.70
N GLU A 346 4.36 -10.65 6.14
CA GLU A 346 5.63 -10.34 6.81
C GLU A 346 5.83 -11.18 8.07
N ALA A 347 4.77 -11.33 8.87
CA ALA A 347 4.80 -12.16 10.07
C ALA A 347 5.11 -13.61 9.72
N ALA A 348 4.47 -14.17 8.68
CA ALA A 348 4.73 -15.51 8.19
C ALA A 348 6.21 -15.69 7.77
N GLY A 349 6.76 -14.77 6.97
CA GLY A 349 8.15 -14.83 6.53
C GLY A 349 9.16 -14.75 7.68
N LYS A 350 8.93 -13.84 8.63
CA LYS A 350 9.77 -13.72 9.84
C LYS A 350 9.69 -14.99 10.70
N TRP A 351 8.47 -15.51 10.91
CA TRP A 351 8.25 -16.72 11.70
C TRP A 351 8.92 -17.94 11.08
N LEU A 352 8.80 -18.13 9.76
CA LEU A 352 9.48 -19.21 9.04
C LEU A 352 10.98 -19.17 9.25
N VAL A 353 11.62 -18.00 9.12
CA VAL A 353 13.06 -17.88 9.37
C VAL A 353 13.40 -18.09 10.85
N GLN A 354 12.63 -17.54 11.76
CA GLN A 354 12.88 -17.68 13.20
C GLN A 354 12.82 -19.14 13.66
N GLN A 355 11.88 -19.93 13.14
CA GLN A 355 11.72 -21.33 13.51
C GLN A 355 12.73 -22.26 12.81
N ASN A 356 13.15 -21.92 11.60
CA ASN A 356 14.11 -22.73 10.83
C ASN A 356 15.58 -22.33 11.06
N CYS A 357 15.82 -21.15 11.68
CA CYS A 357 17.18 -20.66 11.96
C CYS A 357 17.28 -20.26 13.42
N PRO A 358 18.16 -20.91 14.18
CA PRO A 358 18.43 -20.49 15.55
C PRO A 358 18.81 -19.01 15.63
N GLN A 359 18.17 -18.29 16.55
CA GLN A 359 18.46 -16.88 16.77
C GLN A 359 19.72 -16.71 17.62
N PRO A 360 20.47 -15.61 17.47
CA PRO A 360 21.60 -15.33 18.34
C PRO A 360 21.13 -15.14 19.78
N ALA A 361 21.94 -15.57 20.74
CA ALA A 361 21.68 -15.34 22.16
C ALA A 361 21.57 -13.81 22.44
N SER A 362 20.83 -13.45 23.49
CA SER A 362 20.62 -12.03 23.84
C SER A 362 21.92 -11.28 24.21
N ASP A 363 22.95 -12.00 24.65
CA ASP A 363 24.28 -11.50 24.94
C ASP A 363 25.25 -11.59 23.74
N ALA A 364 24.80 -12.07 22.59
CA ALA A 364 25.61 -12.11 21.37
C ALA A 364 26.03 -10.68 20.95
N PRO A 365 27.19 -10.52 20.29
CA PRO A 365 27.66 -9.22 19.83
C PRO A 365 26.64 -8.50 18.96
N ASP A 366 26.52 -7.18 19.11
CA ASP A 366 25.54 -6.33 18.39
C ASP A 366 25.52 -6.57 16.88
N LYS A 367 26.70 -6.81 16.27
CA LYS A 367 26.79 -7.09 14.84
C LYS A 367 26.06 -8.38 14.42
N VAL A 368 26.07 -9.40 15.26
CA VAL A 368 25.37 -10.68 15.02
C VAL A 368 23.87 -10.47 15.14
N ARG A 369 23.45 -9.80 16.22
CA ARG A 369 22.03 -9.49 16.50
C ARG A 369 21.44 -8.57 15.43
N LEU A 370 22.18 -7.53 15.00
CA LEU A 370 21.74 -6.61 13.95
C LEU A 370 21.56 -7.34 12.60
N LEU A 371 22.53 -8.17 12.19
CA LEU A 371 22.40 -8.93 10.95
C LEU A 371 21.29 -9.97 10.99
N SER A 372 21.03 -10.59 12.16
CA SER A 372 19.85 -11.44 12.34
C SER A 372 18.56 -10.67 12.19
N SER A 373 18.46 -9.47 12.77
CA SER A 373 17.31 -8.58 12.61
C SER A 373 17.11 -8.15 11.15
N LEU A 374 18.17 -7.80 10.43
CA LEU A 374 18.13 -7.49 9.00
C LEU A 374 17.58 -8.65 8.17
N ARG A 375 18.03 -9.86 8.46
CA ARG A 375 17.57 -11.08 7.79
C ARG A 375 16.08 -11.33 8.04
N LEU A 376 15.62 -11.20 9.27
CA LEU A 376 14.18 -11.32 9.61
C LEU A 376 13.34 -10.30 8.86
N GLU A 377 13.80 -9.03 8.80
CA GLU A 377 13.11 -7.99 8.02
C GLU A 377 13.10 -8.29 6.52
N ALA A 378 14.22 -8.81 5.99
CA ALA A 378 14.27 -9.21 4.58
C ALA A 378 13.31 -10.37 4.27
N ALA A 379 13.26 -11.40 5.13
CA ALA A 379 12.36 -12.53 4.98
C ALA A 379 10.88 -12.10 5.05
N GLY A 380 10.54 -11.26 6.01
CA GLY A 380 9.19 -10.69 6.10
C GLY A 380 8.83 -9.90 4.84
N PHE A 381 9.74 -9.07 4.34
CA PHE A 381 9.50 -8.30 3.13
C PHE A 381 9.36 -9.17 1.88
N VAL A 382 10.19 -10.21 1.73
CA VAL A 382 10.06 -11.22 0.66
C VAL A 382 8.68 -11.87 0.71
N ALA A 383 8.25 -12.34 1.87
CA ALA A 383 6.93 -12.96 2.02
C ALA A 383 5.79 -12.00 1.65
N SER A 384 5.90 -10.73 2.02
CA SER A 384 4.91 -9.73 1.64
C SER A 384 4.92 -9.43 0.13
N LEU A 385 6.06 -9.53 -0.55
CA LEU A 385 6.16 -9.38 -2.00
C LEU A 385 5.57 -10.58 -2.76
N LEU A 386 5.56 -11.77 -2.16
CA LEU A 386 4.84 -12.92 -2.71
C LEU A 386 3.33 -12.66 -2.76
N VAL A 387 2.80 -11.95 -1.77
CA VAL A 387 1.38 -11.58 -1.68
C VAL A 387 1.06 -10.32 -2.48
N ASN A 388 1.99 -9.35 -2.50
CA ASN A 388 1.81 -8.07 -3.17
C ASN A 388 3.13 -7.60 -3.79
N PRO A 389 3.42 -7.98 -5.05
CA PRO A 389 4.66 -7.61 -5.74
C PRO A 389 4.86 -6.09 -5.93
N LEU A 390 3.79 -5.29 -5.82
CA LEU A 390 3.84 -3.83 -5.92
C LEU A 390 4.19 -3.15 -4.59
N ARG A 391 4.36 -3.93 -3.51
CA ARG A 391 4.70 -3.39 -2.21
C ARG A 391 6.03 -2.63 -2.25
N ARG A 392 6.05 -1.48 -1.58
CA ARG A 392 7.25 -0.68 -1.38
C ARG A 392 7.49 -0.47 0.10
N GLY A 393 8.74 -0.39 0.49
CA GLY A 393 9.13 0.06 1.81
C GLY A 393 8.73 1.51 2.05
N LYS A 394 8.62 1.92 3.30
CA LYS A 394 8.43 3.34 3.66
C LYS A 394 9.66 4.14 3.25
N SER A 395 9.47 5.42 2.92
CA SER A 395 10.57 6.29 2.53
C SER A 395 11.52 6.58 3.71
N LEU A 396 12.76 6.94 3.39
CA LEU A 396 13.72 7.40 4.41
C LEU A 396 13.21 8.63 5.17
N SER A 397 12.48 9.54 4.50
CA SER A 397 11.87 10.70 5.14
C SER A 397 10.86 10.31 6.22
N TRP A 398 10.03 9.29 5.95
CA TRP A 398 9.06 8.79 6.94
C TRP A 398 9.77 8.31 8.23
N TYR A 399 10.84 7.53 8.08
CA TYR A 399 11.60 7.04 9.24
C TYR A 399 12.33 8.17 9.96
N ARG A 400 12.79 9.20 9.23
CA ARG A 400 13.39 10.39 9.83
C ARG A 400 12.41 11.14 10.72
N ASP A 401 11.19 11.36 10.22
CA ASP A 401 10.13 12.03 10.97
C ASP A 401 9.72 11.22 12.20
N PHE A 402 9.72 9.89 12.08
CA PHE A 402 9.43 8.98 13.17
C PHE A 402 10.49 9.03 14.29
N LEU A 403 11.77 9.04 13.95
CA LEU A 403 12.85 9.02 14.95
C LEU A 403 12.92 10.31 15.77
N ASN A 404 12.37 11.41 15.31
CA ASN A 404 12.15 12.72 15.98
C ASN A 404 13.34 13.29 16.76
N VAL A 405 14.47 12.57 16.84
CA VAL A 405 15.70 12.93 17.50
C VAL A 405 16.81 12.96 16.46
N GLU A 406 17.27 14.16 16.10
CA GLU A 406 18.29 14.36 15.06
C GLU A 406 19.55 13.52 15.27
N ALA A 407 19.94 13.29 16.52
CA ALA A 407 21.09 12.45 16.85
C ALA A 407 20.88 10.98 16.43
N ASN A 408 19.69 10.41 16.68
CA ASN A 408 19.35 9.04 16.29
C ASN A 408 19.30 8.92 14.77
N TRP A 409 18.78 9.93 14.08
CA TRP A 409 18.74 9.92 12.62
C TRP A 409 20.13 10.01 12.00
N LYS A 410 21.02 10.89 12.51
CA LYS A 410 22.41 10.99 12.02
C LYS A 410 23.15 9.66 12.17
N GLN A 411 22.98 9.00 13.31
CA GLN A 411 23.57 7.67 13.54
C GLN A 411 22.98 6.64 12.56
N THR A 412 21.66 6.58 12.41
CA THR A 412 20.96 5.64 11.51
C THR A 412 21.38 5.86 10.05
N GLY A 413 21.44 7.12 9.58
CA GLY A 413 21.85 7.47 8.22
C GLY A 413 23.28 7.05 7.92
N ALA A 414 24.23 7.35 8.82
CA ALA A 414 25.62 6.94 8.64
C ALA A 414 25.81 5.41 8.58
N TRP A 415 24.99 4.67 9.35
CA TRP A 415 25.01 3.22 9.31
C TRP A 415 24.29 2.64 8.10
N HIS A 416 23.20 3.24 7.67
CA HIS A 416 22.52 2.90 6.42
C HIS A 416 23.52 2.92 5.25
N ASP A 417 24.24 4.03 5.07
CA ASP A 417 25.21 4.19 3.98
C ASP A 417 26.34 3.16 4.06
N ARG A 418 26.81 2.86 5.27
CA ARG A 418 27.85 1.85 5.49
C ARG A 418 27.37 0.42 5.19
N LEU A 419 26.17 0.07 5.61
CA LEU A 419 25.59 -1.25 5.31
C LEU A 419 25.30 -1.39 3.82
N GLN A 420 24.79 -0.34 3.18
CA GLN A 420 24.60 -0.34 1.74
C GLN A 420 25.93 -0.52 1.00
N ALA A 421 26.97 0.23 1.37
CA ALA A 421 28.32 0.08 0.81
C ALA A 421 28.91 -1.33 1.05
N LEU A 422 28.59 -1.94 2.19
CA LEU A 422 29.00 -3.32 2.48
C LEU A 422 28.30 -4.33 1.55
N LEU A 423 26.99 -4.19 1.37
CA LEU A 423 26.19 -5.04 0.48
C LEU A 423 26.60 -4.84 -0.98
N ASP A 424 26.93 -3.63 -1.40
CA ASP A 424 27.39 -3.30 -2.74
C ASP A 424 28.87 -3.72 -3.00
N GLY A 425 29.53 -4.34 -2.01
CA GLY A 425 30.93 -4.77 -2.13
C GLY A 425 31.96 -3.64 -2.05
N GLN A 426 31.56 -2.42 -1.71
CA GLN A 426 32.42 -1.24 -1.65
C GLN A 426 33.12 -1.07 -0.30
N SER A 427 32.78 -1.89 0.69
CA SER A 427 33.38 -1.84 2.04
C SER A 427 33.95 -3.21 2.45
N PRO A 428 35.08 -3.26 3.13
CA PRO A 428 35.73 -4.51 3.53
C PRO A 428 35.06 -5.25 4.68
N GLY A 429 34.09 -4.65 5.37
CA GLY A 429 33.38 -5.30 6.47
C GLY A 429 32.67 -4.33 7.41
N LEU A 430 31.89 -4.88 8.34
CA LEU A 430 31.28 -4.11 9.41
C LEU A 430 32.34 -3.69 10.44
N PRO A 431 32.37 -2.41 10.86
CA PRO A 431 33.26 -1.99 11.93
C PRO A 431 32.96 -2.73 13.23
N SER A 432 33.99 -2.90 14.06
CA SER A 432 33.86 -3.59 15.34
C SER A 432 33.14 -2.76 16.41
N ASN A 433 33.09 -1.44 16.28
CA ASN A 433 32.59 -0.50 17.29
C ASN A 433 31.59 0.48 16.71
N GLY A 434 30.66 0.98 17.53
CA GLY A 434 29.74 2.08 17.19
C GLY A 434 28.49 1.64 16.41
N LEU A 435 28.15 0.34 16.40
CA LEU A 435 26.85 -0.13 15.90
C LEU A 435 25.73 0.37 16.83
N PRO A 436 24.57 0.77 16.26
CA PRO A 436 23.41 1.08 17.10
C PRO A 436 22.97 -0.19 17.83
N CYS A 437 22.44 -0.03 19.04
CA CYS A 437 21.83 -1.14 19.78
C CYS A 437 20.73 -1.77 18.90
N PRO A 438 20.77 -3.06 18.58
CA PRO A 438 19.82 -3.69 17.66
C PRO A 438 18.36 -3.59 18.10
N GLU A 439 18.13 -3.56 19.40
CA GLU A 439 16.80 -3.44 20.01
C GLU A 439 16.35 -1.99 20.25
N GLY A 440 17.25 -1.03 20.13
CA GLY A 440 16.91 0.39 20.24
C GLY A 440 16.27 0.93 18.95
N PRO A 441 15.54 2.06 19.01
CA PRO A 441 14.83 2.64 17.86
C PRO A 441 15.69 2.81 16.61
N ALA A 442 16.93 3.27 16.76
CA ALA A 442 17.86 3.45 15.64
C ALA A 442 18.24 2.10 14.98
N GLY A 443 18.48 1.07 15.78
CA GLY A 443 18.80 -0.28 15.29
C GLY A 443 17.59 -0.93 14.60
N LEU A 444 16.41 -0.79 15.17
CA LEU A 444 15.16 -1.30 14.59
C LEU A 444 14.85 -0.63 13.25
N VAL A 445 14.98 0.70 13.16
CA VAL A 445 14.79 1.44 11.89
C VAL A 445 15.82 1.01 10.86
N LEU A 446 17.08 0.89 11.25
CA LEU A 446 18.16 0.46 10.35
C LEU A 446 17.88 -0.94 9.82
N ALA A 447 17.54 -1.90 10.70
CA ALA A 447 17.16 -3.26 10.32
C ALA A 447 15.98 -3.25 9.33
N ARG A 448 14.96 -2.44 9.59
CA ARG A 448 13.78 -2.31 8.73
C ARG A 448 14.12 -1.78 7.34
N ILE A 449 14.84 -0.67 7.23
CA ILE A 449 15.18 -0.04 5.94
C ILE A 449 16.06 -0.96 5.09
N VAL A 450 17.17 -1.42 5.66
CA VAL A 450 18.13 -2.24 4.93
C VAL A 450 17.56 -3.63 4.66
N GLY A 451 16.83 -4.20 5.62
CA GLY A 451 16.15 -5.48 5.46
C GLY A 451 15.10 -5.46 4.35
N GLN A 452 14.31 -4.39 4.23
CA GLN A 452 13.36 -4.23 3.12
C GLN A 452 14.06 -4.11 1.77
N THR A 453 15.15 -3.34 1.68
CA THR A 453 15.95 -3.22 0.46
C THR A 453 16.54 -4.58 0.06
N LEU A 454 17.12 -5.29 1.03
CA LEU A 454 17.63 -6.65 0.83
C LEU A 454 16.51 -7.62 0.41
N GLY A 455 15.35 -7.56 1.08
CA GLY A 455 14.18 -8.38 0.73
C GLY A 455 13.70 -8.15 -0.69
N GLN A 456 13.69 -6.91 -1.17
CA GLN A 456 13.35 -6.58 -2.56
C GLN A 456 14.33 -7.23 -3.55
N GLN A 457 15.62 -7.20 -3.26
CA GLN A 457 16.66 -7.80 -4.11
C GLN A 457 16.58 -9.33 -4.09
N LEU A 458 16.41 -9.93 -2.91
CA LEU A 458 16.24 -11.37 -2.75
C LEU A 458 14.97 -11.88 -3.43
N PHE A 459 13.88 -11.14 -3.37
CA PHE A 459 12.66 -11.47 -4.11
C PHE A 459 12.90 -11.51 -5.62
N GLY A 460 13.64 -10.53 -6.17
CA GLY A 460 14.08 -10.57 -7.58
C GLY A 460 14.87 -11.82 -7.91
N ALA A 461 15.81 -12.21 -7.05
CA ALA A 461 16.60 -13.43 -7.21
C ALA A 461 15.73 -14.72 -7.12
N LEU A 462 14.75 -14.76 -6.23
CA LEU A 462 13.79 -15.88 -6.14
C LEU A 462 12.94 -16.05 -7.41
N GLN A 463 12.69 -14.97 -8.14
CA GLN A 463 11.94 -14.98 -9.40
C GLN A 463 12.82 -15.24 -10.63
N ALA A 464 14.15 -15.21 -10.50
CA ALA A 464 15.11 -15.43 -11.57
C ALA A 464 15.33 -16.95 -11.87
N GLY A 465 16.53 -17.38 -12.12
CA GLY A 465 16.86 -18.78 -12.39
C GLY A 465 17.03 -19.64 -11.14
N SER A 466 17.25 -20.93 -11.32
CA SER A 466 17.39 -21.89 -10.22
C SER A 466 18.61 -21.59 -9.30
N ASN A 467 19.71 -21.12 -9.86
CA ASN A 467 20.90 -20.77 -9.06
C ASN A 467 20.70 -19.54 -8.19
N GLU A 468 20.11 -18.49 -8.75
CA GLU A 468 19.78 -17.25 -8.05
C GLU A 468 18.79 -17.54 -6.92
N ARG A 469 17.76 -18.35 -7.19
CA ARG A 469 16.81 -18.81 -6.19
C ARG A 469 17.49 -19.52 -5.03
N GLN A 470 18.38 -20.47 -5.30
CA GLN A 470 19.12 -21.20 -4.27
C GLN A 470 19.99 -20.27 -3.41
N LEU A 471 20.66 -19.29 -4.03
CA LEU A 471 21.44 -18.30 -3.30
C LEU A 471 20.57 -17.40 -2.42
N ALA A 472 19.40 -16.98 -2.91
CA ALA A 472 18.45 -16.18 -2.14
C ALA A 472 17.93 -16.97 -0.92
N LEU A 473 17.54 -18.22 -1.09
CA LEU A 473 17.13 -19.09 0.01
C LEU A 473 18.28 -19.32 1.00
N ALA A 474 19.49 -19.60 0.53
CA ALA A 474 20.66 -19.75 1.39
C ALA A 474 20.96 -18.46 2.19
N ALA A 475 20.76 -17.28 1.61
CA ALA A 475 20.92 -16.00 2.30
C ALA A 475 19.84 -15.76 3.38
N LEU A 476 18.58 -16.13 3.09
CA LEU A 476 17.48 -16.00 4.06
C LEU A 476 17.63 -16.98 5.25
N PHE A 477 18.11 -18.19 5.00
CA PHE A 477 18.21 -19.25 5.99
C PHE A 477 19.65 -19.50 6.46
N CYS A 478 20.58 -18.54 6.26
CA CYS A 478 21.97 -18.68 6.72
C CYS A 478 22.08 -18.69 8.23
N LYS A 479 23.10 -19.38 8.74
CA LYS A 479 23.42 -19.40 10.17
C LYS A 479 23.99 -18.04 10.59
N LEU A 480 23.48 -17.49 11.69
CA LEU A 480 23.90 -16.22 12.29
C LEU A 480 23.79 -16.28 13.82
N GLN A 481 24.62 -17.13 14.44
CA GLN A 481 24.63 -17.32 15.90
C GLN A 481 25.89 -16.73 16.54
N ASN A 482 27.01 -16.77 15.84
CA ASN A 482 28.32 -16.41 16.35
C ASN A 482 29.02 -15.35 15.47
N PRO A 483 30.01 -14.63 15.99
CA PRO A 483 30.79 -13.68 15.19
C PRO A 483 31.45 -14.30 13.93
N SER A 484 31.77 -15.59 13.97
CA SER A 484 32.34 -16.34 12.84
C SER A 484 31.35 -16.55 11.69
N ASP A 485 30.05 -16.48 11.96
CA ASP A 485 29.00 -16.66 10.96
C ASP A 485 28.79 -15.39 10.11
N VAL A 486 29.22 -14.22 10.62
CA VAL A 486 28.95 -12.90 10.00
C VAL A 486 29.48 -12.77 8.59
N GLN A 487 30.81 -13.10 8.39
CA GLN A 487 31.41 -12.92 7.09
C GLN A 487 30.87 -13.90 6.04
N PRO A 488 30.67 -15.20 6.35
CA PRO A 488 29.99 -16.12 5.44
C PRO A 488 28.57 -15.67 5.06
N ALA A 489 27.80 -15.15 6.01
CA ALA A 489 26.43 -14.64 5.74
C ALA A 489 26.45 -13.42 4.81
N ILE A 490 27.34 -12.46 5.03
CA ILE A 490 27.52 -11.29 4.14
C ILE A 490 27.87 -11.74 2.72
N GLU A 491 28.78 -12.72 2.60
CA GLU A 491 29.17 -13.22 1.28
C GLU A 491 28.02 -13.92 0.55
N LEU A 492 27.20 -14.70 1.26
CA LEU A 492 25.99 -15.30 0.71
C LEU A 492 25.00 -14.23 0.23
N ILE A 493 24.74 -13.20 1.04
CA ILE A 493 23.88 -12.08 0.70
C ILE A 493 24.42 -11.38 -0.56
N ARG A 494 25.69 -11.04 -0.61
CA ARG A 494 26.30 -10.40 -1.78
C ARG A 494 26.16 -11.23 -3.05
N ARG A 495 26.37 -12.52 -2.96
CA ARG A 495 26.19 -13.43 -4.11
C ARG A 495 24.75 -13.53 -4.57
N ALA A 496 23.80 -13.49 -3.62
CA ALA A 496 22.36 -13.53 -3.91
C ALA A 496 21.84 -12.24 -4.58
N ILE A 497 22.48 -11.08 -4.31
CA ILE A 497 22.06 -9.77 -4.83
C ILE A 497 22.95 -9.24 -5.95
N ALA A 498 23.85 -10.06 -6.49
CA ALA A 498 24.80 -9.67 -7.54
C ALA A 498 24.12 -9.12 -8.82
N PRO A 499 24.80 -8.30 -9.65
CA PRO A 499 24.21 -7.42 -10.69
C PRO A 499 23.33 -8.07 -11.76
N SER A 500 23.35 -9.38 -11.94
CA SER A 500 22.44 -10.10 -12.84
C SER A 500 20.96 -9.95 -12.45
N ALA A 501 20.68 -9.73 -11.16
CA ALA A 501 19.33 -9.46 -10.65
C ALA A 501 18.93 -7.97 -10.78
N ILE A 502 19.90 -7.05 -10.87
CA ILE A 502 19.67 -5.59 -10.91
C ILE A 502 19.22 -5.10 -12.30
N SER A 503 19.54 -5.81 -13.36
CA SER A 503 19.18 -5.40 -14.73
C SER A 503 17.67 -5.38 -14.98
N MET A 504 16.88 -6.20 -14.29
CA MET A 504 15.41 -6.19 -14.39
C MET A 504 14.76 -5.01 -13.66
N ILE A 505 15.41 -4.48 -12.61
CA ILE A 505 14.86 -3.36 -11.82
C ILE A 505 15.16 -2.00 -12.50
N ARG A 506 16.24 -1.89 -13.27
CA ARG A 506 16.60 -0.65 -13.98
C ARG A 506 15.71 -0.34 -15.19
N GLY A 507 15.02 -1.33 -15.75
CA GLY A 507 14.02 -1.11 -16.82
C GLY A 507 12.81 -0.27 -16.43
N THR A 508 12.60 0.01 -15.13
CA THR A 508 11.48 0.80 -14.63
C THR A 508 11.85 2.24 -14.24
N LYS A 509 13.09 2.70 -14.49
CA LYS A 509 13.54 4.06 -14.15
C LYS A 509 13.44 5.08 -15.29
N SER A 510 12.90 4.70 -16.46
CA SER A 510 12.66 5.63 -17.56
C SER A 510 11.29 5.38 -18.19
N ALA A 511 10.24 5.78 -17.47
CA ALA A 511 8.93 6.07 -18.05
C ALA A 511 8.19 7.06 -17.14
#